data_48c7cf10e6181d28ece9871521d1e51f
#
_entry.id   48c7cf10e6181d28ece9871521d1e51f
#
_cell.length_a   1.000
_cell.length_b   1.000
_cell.length_c   1.000
_cell.angle_alpha   90.00
_cell.angle_beta   90.00
_cell.angle_gamma   90.00
#
_symmetry.space_group_name_H-M   'P 1'
#
loop_
_entity.id
_entity.type
_entity.pdbx_description
1 polymer ?
#
loop_
_entity_poly.entity_id
_entity_poly.type
_entity_poly.pdbx_seq_one_letter_code
_entity_poly.pdbx_strand_id
1 'polypeptide(L)'
;GEQYVIPTYGAWDRFEDIDFSKLPSNFVLKTTHDSGGVVLINDKNNMDIDRTKDVLEKSLKNNYYYLCREWPYKNLRHRIIAEKMITNTVPNDYKFFMFNGKMDSVMVCTNRASGHPTFRFYDKEWNRLLYQKPELEPESNVERPENYEKMIRIAEQLSENLVHMRVDLYNIDGQIYFGELTFFDQGGFDTDITLETDLKWGELMDLEKIK
;
A
#
# COMPACT_ATOMS: atom_id res chain seq x y z
N GLY A 1 13.10 2.51 -11.85
CA GLY A 1 12.51 1.95 -12.75
C GLY A 1 11.81 0.62 -12.68
N GLU A 2 11.73 -0.04 -13.83
CA GLU A 2 10.92 -1.26 -14.04
C GLU A 2 11.23 -2.42 -13.09
N GLN A 3 12.47 -2.53 -12.59
CA GLN A 3 12.87 -3.57 -11.64
C GLN A 3 12.13 -3.54 -10.30
N TYR A 4 11.46 -2.43 -10.00
CA TYR A 4 10.65 -2.29 -8.77
C TYR A 4 9.16 -2.54 -9.01
N VAL A 5 8.73 -2.63 -10.26
CA VAL A 5 7.32 -2.88 -10.61
C VAL A 5 7.03 -4.36 -10.52
N ILE A 6 5.95 -4.73 -9.81
CA ILE A 6 5.48 -6.12 -9.79
C ILE A 6 4.96 -6.47 -11.18
N PRO A 7 5.48 -7.53 -11.85
CA PRO A 7 5.04 -7.90 -13.18
C PRO A 7 3.53 -8.16 -13.24
N THR A 8 2.85 -7.49 -14.16
CA THR A 8 1.41 -7.65 -14.42
C THR A 8 1.20 -8.58 -15.60
N TYR A 9 0.36 -9.61 -15.44
CA TYR A 9 0.02 -10.60 -16.48
C TYR A 9 -1.14 -10.13 -17.36
N GLY A 10 -1.99 -9.25 -16.87
CA GLY A 10 -3.12 -8.69 -17.61
C GLY A 10 -4.00 -7.77 -16.78
N ALA A 11 -4.90 -7.05 -17.48
CA ALA A 11 -5.89 -6.18 -16.85
C ALA A 11 -7.23 -6.30 -17.63
N TRP A 12 -8.33 -6.46 -16.90
CA TRP A 12 -9.67 -6.71 -17.45
C TRP A 12 -10.73 -5.84 -16.77
N ASP A 13 -11.78 -5.51 -17.49
CA ASP A 13 -12.91 -4.75 -16.96
C ASP A 13 -13.91 -5.65 -16.22
N ARG A 14 -13.98 -6.95 -16.57
CA ARG A 14 -14.88 -7.94 -15.98
C ARG A 14 -14.14 -9.23 -15.67
N PHE A 15 -14.64 -9.95 -14.69
CA PHE A 15 -14.07 -11.24 -14.29
C PHE A 15 -14.13 -12.27 -15.42
N GLU A 16 -15.20 -12.29 -16.20
CA GLU A 16 -15.43 -13.24 -17.30
C GLU A 16 -14.42 -13.07 -18.46
N ASP A 17 -13.79 -11.90 -18.56
CA ASP A 17 -12.81 -11.62 -19.61
C ASP A 17 -11.42 -12.21 -19.30
N ILE A 18 -11.23 -12.79 -18.09
CA ILE A 18 -9.96 -13.38 -17.64
C ILE A 18 -9.74 -14.74 -18.30
N ASP A 19 -8.73 -14.83 -19.16
CA ASP A 19 -8.28 -16.11 -19.69
C ASP A 19 -7.29 -16.78 -18.73
N PHE A 20 -7.82 -17.54 -17.78
CA PHE A 20 -7.01 -18.25 -16.78
C PHE A 20 -6.01 -19.25 -17.38
N SER A 21 -6.21 -19.71 -18.63
CA SER A 21 -5.27 -20.63 -19.28
C SER A 21 -3.90 -19.98 -19.52
N LYS A 22 -3.87 -18.66 -19.70
CA LYS A 22 -2.66 -17.85 -19.94
C LYS A 22 -1.96 -17.41 -18.65
N LEU A 23 -2.57 -17.60 -17.50
CA LEU A 23 -1.98 -17.24 -16.22
C LEU A 23 -1.09 -18.37 -15.67
N PRO A 24 -0.03 -18.05 -14.91
CA PRO A 24 0.82 -19.05 -14.27
C PRO A 24 0.04 -19.88 -13.23
N SER A 25 0.70 -20.81 -12.56
CA SER A 25 0.07 -21.64 -11.52
C SER A 25 -0.33 -20.81 -10.28
N ASN A 26 0.44 -19.77 -9.96
CA ASN A 26 0.19 -18.88 -8.84
C ASN A 26 0.28 -17.41 -9.24
N PHE A 27 -0.60 -16.58 -8.73
CA PHE A 27 -0.68 -15.14 -9.01
C PHE A 27 -1.57 -14.46 -7.99
N VAL A 28 -1.59 -13.13 -8.03
CA VAL A 28 -2.51 -12.29 -7.25
C VAL A 28 -3.52 -11.65 -8.18
N LEU A 29 -4.81 -11.77 -7.87
CA LEU A 29 -5.86 -10.95 -8.49
C LEU A 29 -6.20 -9.80 -7.56
N LYS A 30 -6.28 -8.59 -8.09
CA LYS A 30 -6.74 -7.43 -7.32
C LYS A 30 -7.49 -6.43 -8.18
N THR A 31 -8.34 -5.63 -7.55
CA THR A 31 -8.96 -4.47 -8.18
C THR A 31 -8.05 -3.25 -8.11
N THR A 32 -8.16 -2.34 -9.08
CA THR A 32 -7.23 -1.21 -9.25
C THR A 32 -7.64 0.06 -8.50
N HIS A 33 -8.78 0.06 -7.83
CA HIS A 33 -9.43 1.29 -7.34
C HIS A 33 -9.86 1.23 -5.88
N ASP A 34 -9.51 0.17 -5.16
CA ASP A 34 -9.83 0.01 -3.75
C ASP A 34 -8.70 -0.67 -2.96
N SER A 35 -8.89 -0.81 -1.67
CA SER A 35 -7.93 -1.45 -0.77
C SER A 35 -8.35 -2.84 -0.28
N GLY A 36 -9.41 -3.44 -0.84
CA GLY A 36 -10.00 -4.68 -0.30
C GLY A 36 -10.18 -5.82 -1.30
N GLY A 37 -10.17 -5.53 -2.60
CA GLY A 37 -10.40 -6.50 -3.66
C GLY A 37 -9.13 -7.29 -4.03
N VAL A 38 -8.54 -8.05 -3.08
CA VAL A 38 -7.30 -8.82 -3.30
C VAL A 38 -7.56 -10.29 -3.02
N VAL A 39 -7.17 -11.16 -3.97
CA VAL A 39 -7.23 -12.62 -3.83
C VAL A 39 -5.88 -13.24 -4.21
N LEU A 40 -5.28 -13.96 -3.26
CA LEU A 40 -4.05 -14.71 -3.49
C LEU A 40 -4.41 -16.09 -4.05
N ILE A 41 -3.93 -16.40 -5.24
CA ILE A 41 -4.12 -17.69 -5.91
C ILE A 41 -2.81 -18.49 -5.81
N ASN A 42 -2.70 -19.35 -4.82
CA ASN A 42 -1.52 -20.20 -4.61
C ASN A 42 -1.42 -21.35 -5.62
N ASP A 43 -2.56 -21.86 -6.06
CA ASP A 43 -2.66 -22.88 -7.11
C ASP A 43 -3.94 -22.66 -7.93
N LYS A 44 -3.75 -22.31 -9.20
CA LYS A 44 -4.83 -22.09 -10.15
C LYS A 44 -5.80 -23.28 -10.30
N ASN A 45 -5.27 -24.52 -10.20
CA ASN A 45 -6.08 -25.70 -10.38
C ASN A 45 -7.01 -25.99 -9.19
N ASN A 46 -6.68 -25.45 -8.03
CA ASN A 46 -7.45 -25.58 -6.79
C ASN A 46 -8.16 -24.26 -6.40
N MET A 47 -8.22 -23.29 -7.31
CA MET A 47 -8.87 -22.01 -7.06
C MET A 47 -10.38 -22.17 -6.94
N ASP A 48 -10.94 -21.61 -5.87
CA ASP A 48 -12.39 -21.40 -5.74
C ASP A 48 -12.81 -20.23 -6.64
N ILE A 49 -13.26 -20.56 -7.85
CA ILE A 49 -13.62 -19.56 -8.89
C ILE A 49 -14.79 -18.71 -8.44
N ASP A 50 -15.83 -19.30 -7.84
CA ASP A 50 -17.05 -18.59 -7.46
C ASP A 50 -16.74 -17.59 -6.34
N ARG A 51 -16.03 -18.00 -5.30
CA ARG A 51 -15.59 -17.11 -4.22
C ARG A 51 -14.66 -16.01 -4.74
N THR A 52 -13.73 -16.33 -5.63
CA THR A 52 -12.81 -15.35 -6.22
C THR A 52 -13.58 -14.31 -7.02
N LYS A 53 -14.54 -14.75 -7.82
CA LYS A 53 -15.45 -13.88 -8.58
C LYS A 53 -16.23 -12.96 -7.66
N ASP A 54 -16.88 -13.50 -6.64
CA ASP A 54 -17.70 -12.75 -5.70
C ASP A 54 -16.92 -11.61 -5.01
N VAL A 55 -15.68 -11.90 -4.56
CA VAL A 55 -14.80 -10.89 -3.94
C VAL A 55 -14.49 -9.75 -4.91
N LEU A 56 -14.05 -10.08 -6.12
CA LEU A 56 -13.63 -9.09 -7.10
C LEU A 56 -14.83 -8.29 -7.66
N GLU A 57 -15.96 -8.95 -7.96
CA GLU A 57 -17.14 -8.26 -8.44
C GLU A 57 -17.78 -7.34 -7.39
N LYS A 58 -17.76 -7.74 -6.12
CA LYS A 58 -18.19 -6.89 -5.02
C LYS A 58 -17.33 -5.64 -4.95
N SER A 59 -16.01 -5.80 -5.08
CA SER A 59 -15.06 -4.70 -5.09
C SER A 59 -15.28 -3.79 -6.31
N LEU A 60 -15.42 -4.33 -7.53
CA LEU A 60 -15.66 -3.55 -8.76
C LEU A 60 -16.91 -2.65 -8.68
N LYS A 61 -17.92 -3.03 -7.90
CA LYS A 61 -19.16 -2.26 -7.72
C LYS A 61 -19.03 -1.08 -6.77
N ASN A 62 -18.00 -1.10 -5.92
CA ASN A 62 -17.76 -0.05 -4.94
C ASN A 62 -16.94 1.08 -5.56
N ASN A 63 -17.15 2.30 -5.09
CA ASN A 63 -16.23 3.39 -5.35
C ASN A 63 -15.62 3.81 -4.00
N TYR A 64 -14.34 3.53 -3.85
CA TYR A 64 -13.60 3.72 -2.59
C TYR A 64 -13.59 5.18 -2.13
N TYR A 65 -13.65 6.14 -3.05
CA TYR A 65 -13.78 7.56 -2.71
C TYR A 65 -14.96 7.86 -1.77
N TYR A 66 -16.10 7.19 -1.94
CA TYR A 66 -17.26 7.46 -1.05
C TYR A 66 -17.08 6.90 0.35
N LEU A 67 -16.12 6.01 0.57
CA LEU A 67 -15.79 5.46 1.89
C LEU A 67 -14.76 6.34 2.62
N CYS A 68 -13.63 6.66 1.97
CA CYS A 68 -12.50 7.32 2.62
C CYS A 68 -12.25 8.76 2.17
N ARG A 69 -12.97 9.26 1.14
CA ARG A 69 -12.79 10.60 0.57
C ARG A 69 -11.41 10.87 -0.05
N GLU A 70 -10.64 9.85 -0.31
CA GLU A 70 -9.39 9.97 -1.05
C GLU A 70 -9.67 10.31 -2.52
N TRP A 71 -9.46 11.58 -2.87
CA TRP A 71 -9.85 12.16 -4.16
C TRP A 71 -9.35 11.39 -5.40
N PRO A 72 -8.12 10.83 -5.43
CA PRO A 72 -7.62 10.12 -6.61
C PRO A 72 -8.48 8.93 -7.02
N TYR A 73 -9.17 8.27 -6.08
CA TYR A 73 -10.01 7.11 -6.38
C TYR A 73 -11.36 7.46 -7.04
N LYS A 74 -11.78 8.74 -7.02
CA LYS A 74 -13.14 9.14 -7.43
C LYS A 74 -13.51 8.75 -8.85
N ASN A 75 -12.58 8.94 -9.78
CA ASN A 75 -12.81 8.78 -11.21
C ASN A 75 -11.92 7.69 -11.85
N LEU A 76 -11.34 6.81 -11.05
CA LEU A 76 -10.56 5.70 -11.58
C LEU A 76 -11.46 4.72 -12.33
N ARG A 77 -10.96 4.21 -13.46
CA ARG A 77 -11.58 3.08 -14.13
C ARG A 77 -11.35 1.83 -13.30
N HIS A 78 -12.44 1.19 -12.87
CA HIS A 78 -12.39 -0.03 -12.10
C HIS A 78 -11.96 -1.18 -13.02
N ARG A 79 -10.90 -1.89 -12.64
CA ARG A 79 -10.38 -3.06 -13.37
C ARG A 79 -9.93 -4.13 -12.39
N ILE A 80 -9.86 -5.35 -12.89
CA ILE A 80 -9.13 -6.46 -12.25
C ILE A 80 -7.76 -6.54 -12.92
N ILE A 81 -6.70 -6.69 -12.13
CA ILE A 81 -5.37 -7.00 -12.65
C ILE A 81 -4.89 -8.32 -12.05
N ALA A 82 -4.10 -9.06 -12.83
CA ALA A 82 -3.34 -10.21 -12.35
C ALA A 82 -1.87 -9.84 -12.26
N GLU A 83 -1.27 -10.02 -11.09
CA GLU A 83 0.14 -9.73 -10.84
C GLU A 83 0.90 -10.98 -10.41
N LYS A 84 2.23 -10.92 -10.59
CA LYS A 84 3.13 -11.93 -10.05
C LYS A 84 2.99 -11.99 -8.54
N MET A 85 2.83 -13.20 -8.01
CA MET A 85 2.93 -13.44 -6.58
C MET A 85 4.39 -13.31 -6.16
N ILE A 86 4.72 -12.29 -5.37
CA ILE A 86 6.10 -12.00 -4.92
C ILE A 86 6.48 -12.76 -3.66
N THR A 87 5.48 -13.28 -2.93
CA THR A 87 5.63 -14.14 -1.75
C THR A 87 4.37 -14.97 -1.55
N ASN A 88 4.48 -16.10 -0.88
CA ASN A 88 3.34 -16.97 -0.56
C ASN A 88 2.51 -16.51 0.66
N THR A 89 2.92 -15.44 1.31
CA THR A 89 2.23 -14.83 2.45
C THR A 89 1.93 -13.36 2.15
N VAL A 90 1.09 -12.74 2.96
CA VAL A 90 0.90 -11.28 2.88
C VAL A 90 2.16 -10.61 3.41
N PRO A 91 2.89 -9.82 2.58
CA PRO A 91 4.14 -9.19 2.99
C PRO A 91 3.91 -8.05 3.99
N ASN A 92 4.96 -7.69 4.72
CA ASN A 92 4.99 -6.42 5.42
C ASN A 92 4.95 -5.28 4.40
N ASP A 93 4.20 -4.24 4.73
CA ASP A 93 4.01 -3.07 3.90
C ASP A 93 4.70 -1.87 4.57
N TYR A 94 5.62 -1.23 3.86
CA TYR A 94 6.43 -0.11 4.34
C TYR A 94 5.92 1.17 3.71
N LYS A 95 5.26 2.01 4.50
CA LYS A 95 4.57 3.22 4.07
C LYS A 95 5.36 4.45 4.49
N PHE A 96 6.08 5.05 3.56
CA PHE A 96 6.94 6.20 3.79
C PHE A 96 6.14 7.50 3.73
N PHE A 97 6.07 8.22 4.84
CA PHE A 97 5.47 9.56 4.92
C PHE A 97 6.49 10.61 4.50
N MET A 98 6.24 11.21 3.36
CA MET A 98 7.15 12.16 2.70
C MET A 98 6.58 13.56 2.76
N PHE A 99 7.41 14.51 3.16
CA PHE A 99 7.07 15.93 3.19
C PHE A 99 8.16 16.74 2.45
N ASN A 100 7.75 17.52 1.45
CA ASN A 100 8.66 18.31 0.60
C ASN A 100 9.82 17.47 0.01
N GLY A 101 9.53 16.22 -0.38
CA GLY A 101 10.51 15.29 -0.93
C GLY A 101 11.47 14.69 0.11
N LYS A 102 11.20 14.85 1.41
CA LYS A 102 11.98 14.28 2.51
C LYS A 102 11.14 13.34 3.36
N MET A 103 11.77 12.25 3.80
CA MET A 103 11.14 11.32 4.71
C MET A 103 11.05 11.91 6.13
N ASP A 104 9.85 11.90 6.70
CA ASP A 104 9.64 12.08 8.14
C ASP A 104 9.68 10.72 8.85
N SER A 105 8.88 9.77 8.38
CA SER A 105 8.73 8.47 9.01
C SER A 105 8.36 7.38 8.02
N VAL A 106 8.52 6.12 8.43
CA VAL A 106 7.94 4.95 7.77
C VAL A 106 7.00 4.24 8.74
N MET A 107 5.77 4.00 8.30
CA MET A 107 4.82 3.14 8.99
C MET A 107 4.94 1.72 8.46
N VAL A 108 5.23 0.77 9.33
CA VAL A 108 5.32 -0.66 8.96
C VAL A 108 4.02 -1.35 9.36
N CYS A 109 3.30 -1.85 8.36
CA CYS A 109 2.10 -2.64 8.55
C CYS A 109 2.45 -4.13 8.55
N THR A 110 2.15 -4.81 9.63
CA THR A 110 2.37 -6.26 9.81
C THR A 110 1.06 -6.98 10.15
N ASN A 111 1.07 -8.32 10.18
CA ASN A 111 -0.07 -9.16 10.57
C ASN A 111 -1.35 -9.00 9.72
N ARG A 112 -1.26 -8.46 8.50
CA ARG A 112 -2.45 -8.26 7.63
C ARG A 112 -3.22 -9.57 7.36
N ALA A 113 -2.52 -10.70 7.26
CA ALA A 113 -3.13 -12.00 7.02
C ALA A 113 -4.05 -12.47 8.15
N SER A 114 -3.86 -11.99 9.38
CA SER A 114 -4.71 -12.34 10.53
C SER A 114 -6.06 -11.61 10.56
N GLY A 115 -6.25 -10.60 9.69
CA GLY A 115 -7.38 -9.67 9.76
C GLY A 115 -7.24 -8.58 10.84
N HIS A 116 -6.16 -8.59 11.61
CA HIS A 116 -5.84 -7.62 12.65
C HIS A 116 -4.46 -7.01 12.39
N PRO A 117 -4.33 -6.11 11.38
CA PRO A 117 -3.06 -5.48 11.08
C PRO A 117 -2.58 -4.66 12.27
N THR A 118 -1.26 -4.61 12.43
CA THR A 118 -0.61 -3.76 13.43
C THR A 118 0.35 -2.82 12.75
N PHE A 119 0.43 -1.59 13.22
CA PHE A 119 1.20 -0.52 12.62
C PHE A 119 2.27 -0.04 13.59
N ARG A 120 3.43 0.37 13.08
CA ARG A 120 4.55 0.92 13.86
C ARG A 120 5.27 1.95 13.04
N PHE A 121 5.61 3.06 13.66
CA PHE A 121 6.36 4.11 12.99
C PHE A 121 7.82 4.08 13.39
N TYR A 122 8.69 4.37 12.43
CA TYR A 122 10.14 4.45 12.61
C TYR A 122 10.70 5.68 11.87
N ASP A 123 11.76 6.25 12.44
CA ASP A 123 12.52 7.31 11.78
C ASP A 123 13.54 6.76 10.76
N LYS A 124 14.36 7.64 10.21
CA LYS A 124 15.39 7.31 9.23
C LYS A 124 16.48 6.38 9.81
N GLU A 125 16.76 6.46 11.09
CA GLU A 125 17.73 5.65 11.82
C GLU A 125 17.12 4.35 12.36
N TRP A 126 15.81 4.11 12.12
CA TRP A 126 15.03 2.97 12.60
C TRP A 126 14.72 3.04 14.10
N ASN A 127 14.72 4.23 14.69
CA ASN A 127 14.20 4.42 16.04
C ASN A 127 12.67 4.41 16.01
N ARG A 128 12.06 3.81 17.03
CA ARG A 128 10.60 3.77 17.18
C ARG A 128 10.05 5.16 17.44
N LEU A 129 9.00 5.53 16.71
CA LEU A 129 8.23 6.75 16.90
C LEU A 129 6.84 6.38 17.43
N LEU A 130 6.40 7.03 18.50
CA LEU A 130 5.08 6.83 19.11
C LEU A 130 4.08 7.80 18.48
N TYR A 131 3.79 7.61 17.20
CA TYR A 131 2.92 8.48 16.43
C TYR A 131 1.45 8.12 16.52
N GLN A 132 1.14 6.88 16.85
CA GLN A 132 -0.22 6.41 17.07
C GLN A 132 -0.68 6.73 18.49
N LYS A 133 -1.99 6.67 18.68
CA LYS A 133 -2.57 6.69 20.04
C LYS A 133 -2.03 5.53 20.86
N PRO A 134 -1.78 5.73 22.17
CA PRO A 134 -1.14 4.73 23.04
C PRO A 134 -1.81 3.36 23.03
N GLU A 135 -3.13 3.31 22.92
CA GLU A 135 -3.92 2.07 22.89
C GLU A 135 -3.73 1.26 21.60
N LEU A 136 -3.18 1.87 20.54
CA LEU A 136 -2.90 1.22 19.26
C LEU A 136 -1.43 0.83 19.10
N GLU A 137 -0.56 1.27 20.02
CA GLU A 137 0.87 1.02 19.94
C GLU A 137 1.22 -0.44 20.31
N PRO A 138 1.72 -1.26 19.35
CA PRO A 138 2.13 -2.62 19.66
C PRO A 138 3.40 -2.62 20.52
N GLU A 139 3.51 -3.56 21.46
CA GLU A 139 4.66 -3.69 22.35
C GLU A 139 5.95 -4.10 21.62
N SER A 140 5.83 -4.99 20.61
CA SER A 140 6.99 -5.52 19.89
C SER A 140 7.47 -4.59 18.79
N ASN A 141 8.76 -4.55 18.54
CA ASN A 141 9.36 -3.89 17.39
C ASN A 141 9.39 -4.80 16.15
N VAL A 142 9.60 -4.19 14.99
CA VAL A 142 9.90 -4.89 13.74
C VAL A 142 11.38 -4.74 13.46
N GLU A 143 12.01 -5.78 12.93
CA GLU A 143 13.39 -5.71 12.50
C GLU A 143 13.55 -4.76 11.30
N ARG A 144 14.66 -4.04 11.27
CA ARG A 144 14.98 -3.15 10.15
C ARG A 144 15.17 -3.95 8.89
N PRO A 145 14.45 -3.63 7.79
CA PRO A 145 14.57 -4.40 6.56
C PRO A 145 15.94 -4.19 5.90
N GLU A 146 16.40 -5.21 5.20
CA GLU A 146 17.57 -5.05 4.31
C GLU A 146 17.31 -3.92 3.29
N ASN A 147 18.36 -3.23 2.90
CA ASN A 147 18.30 -2.15 1.93
C ASN A 147 17.37 -0.96 2.31
N TYR A 148 17.14 -0.72 3.61
CA TYR A 148 16.28 0.35 4.10
C TYR A 148 16.66 1.73 3.53
N GLU A 149 17.95 2.08 3.50
CA GLU A 149 18.43 3.33 2.91
C GLU A 149 18.12 3.44 1.41
N LYS A 150 18.07 2.31 0.72
CA LYS A 150 17.67 2.28 -0.70
C LYS A 150 16.16 2.52 -0.83
N MET A 151 15.34 1.98 0.08
CA MET A 151 13.90 2.27 0.12
C MET A 151 13.66 3.76 0.36
N ILE A 152 14.36 4.39 1.31
CA ILE A 152 14.28 5.84 1.56
C ILE A 152 14.61 6.64 0.30
N ARG A 153 15.72 6.34 -0.38
CA ARG A 153 16.09 7.05 -1.62
C ARG A 153 15.04 6.90 -2.72
N ILE A 154 14.41 5.73 -2.84
CA ILE A 154 13.32 5.51 -3.80
C ILE A 154 12.11 6.38 -3.42
N ALA A 155 11.73 6.41 -2.15
CA ALA A 155 10.62 7.22 -1.67
C ALA A 155 10.88 8.72 -1.86
N GLU A 156 12.10 9.20 -1.53
CA GLU A 156 12.51 10.60 -1.76
C GLU A 156 12.46 10.97 -3.25
N GLN A 157 12.94 10.09 -4.14
CA GLN A 157 12.91 10.32 -5.59
C GLN A 157 11.46 10.36 -6.13
N LEU A 158 10.57 9.50 -5.65
CA LEU A 158 9.17 9.45 -6.08
C LEU A 158 8.35 10.65 -5.56
N SER A 159 8.74 11.22 -4.41
CA SER A 159 8.08 12.37 -3.80
C SER A 159 8.73 13.72 -4.12
N GLU A 160 9.75 13.73 -4.98
CA GLU A 160 10.45 14.96 -5.38
C GLU A 160 9.45 16.00 -5.92
N ASN A 161 9.56 17.25 -5.45
CA ASN A 161 8.69 18.37 -5.79
C ASN A 161 7.22 18.25 -5.35
N LEU A 162 6.89 17.30 -4.47
CA LEU A 162 5.57 17.19 -3.87
C LEU A 162 5.61 17.68 -2.41
N VAL A 163 4.57 18.41 -1.99
CA VAL A 163 4.45 18.91 -0.62
C VAL A 163 4.26 17.76 0.36
N HIS A 164 3.39 16.82 0.00
CA HIS A 164 3.15 15.60 0.75
C HIS A 164 2.84 14.44 -0.17
N MET A 165 3.34 13.26 0.19
CA MET A 165 2.95 11.99 -0.42
C MET A 165 3.34 10.83 0.50
N ARG A 166 2.52 9.78 0.55
CA ARG A 166 2.92 8.49 1.10
C ARG A 166 3.38 7.58 -0.04
N VAL A 167 4.55 6.97 0.13
CA VAL A 167 5.10 6.00 -0.82
C VAL A 167 5.11 4.63 -0.15
N ASP A 168 4.34 3.69 -0.68
CA ASP A 168 4.22 2.34 -0.15
C ASP A 168 5.14 1.38 -0.92
N LEU A 169 6.00 0.68 -0.22
CA LEU A 169 6.96 -0.28 -0.77
C LEU A 169 6.87 -1.62 -0.05
N TYR A 170 7.14 -2.70 -0.77
CA TYR A 170 7.42 -4.01 -0.18
C TYR A 170 8.92 -4.30 -0.22
N ASN A 171 9.36 -5.12 0.74
CA ASN A 171 10.73 -5.65 0.76
C ASN A 171 10.66 -7.15 1.07
N ILE A 172 11.05 -7.96 0.10
CA ILE A 172 11.05 -9.42 0.19
C ILE A 172 12.50 -9.89 0.01
N ASP A 173 13.11 -10.34 1.08
CA ASP A 173 14.49 -10.84 1.09
C ASP A 173 15.48 -9.87 0.40
N GLY A 174 15.35 -8.57 0.71
CA GLY A 174 16.17 -7.50 0.13
C GLY A 174 15.74 -7.03 -1.26
N GLN A 175 14.80 -7.68 -1.92
CA GLN A 175 14.21 -7.21 -3.17
C GLN A 175 13.08 -6.23 -2.88
N ILE A 176 13.23 -4.99 -3.35
CA ILE A 176 12.23 -3.92 -3.17
C ILE A 176 11.23 -3.96 -4.31
N TYR A 177 9.93 -3.83 -3.97
CA TYR A 177 8.86 -3.67 -4.92
C TYR A 177 8.03 -2.42 -4.61
N PHE A 178 7.59 -1.75 -5.66
CA PHE A 178 6.65 -0.63 -5.58
C PHE A 178 5.24 -1.14 -5.29
N GLY A 179 4.58 -0.55 -4.32
CA GLY A 179 3.18 -0.83 -3.96
C GLY A 179 2.23 0.25 -4.46
N GLU A 180 2.30 1.45 -3.89
CA GLU A 180 1.32 2.51 -4.13
C GLU A 180 1.92 3.91 -3.90
N LEU A 181 1.33 4.93 -4.53
CA LEU A 181 1.48 6.34 -4.16
C LEU A 181 0.13 6.84 -3.61
N THR A 182 0.13 7.32 -2.38
CA THR A 182 -1.08 7.84 -1.73
C THR A 182 -0.92 9.33 -1.49
N PHE A 183 -1.81 10.13 -2.08
CA PHE A 183 -1.77 11.60 -2.00
C PHE A 183 -2.60 12.16 -0.86
N PHE A 184 -3.62 11.45 -0.42
CA PHE A 184 -4.59 11.87 0.60
C PHE A 184 -4.87 10.70 1.55
N ASP A 185 -3.87 10.35 2.36
CA ASP A 185 -4.01 9.24 3.30
C ASP A 185 -5.21 9.45 4.24
N GLN A 186 -6.09 8.44 4.35
CA GLN A 186 -7.33 8.49 5.11
C GLN A 186 -8.20 9.74 4.82
N GLY A 187 -8.08 10.32 3.60
CA GLY A 187 -8.77 11.55 3.24
C GLY A 187 -8.34 12.77 4.04
N GLY A 188 -7.21 12.71 4.73
CA GLY A 188 -6.71 13.75 5.65
C GLY A 188 -7.36 13.71 7.04
N PHE A 189 -8.04 12.61 7.40
CA PHE A 189 -8.76 12.46 8.68
C PHE A 189 -8.36 11.17 9.41
N ASP A 190 -7.05 10.88 9.49
CA ASP A 190 -6.57 9.73 10.25
C ASP A 190 -6.80 9.96 11.75
N THR A 191 -7.68 9.15 12.34
CA THR A 191 -8.02 9.22 13.76
C THR A 191 -7.15 8.35 14.64
N ASP A 192 -6.24 7.58 14.08
CA ASP A 192 -5.40 6.62 14.82
C ASP A 192 -4.08 7.24 15.28
N ILE A 193 -3.67 8.35 14.66
CA ILE A 193 -2.49 9.12 15.07
C ILE A 193 -2.80 10.07 16.24
N THR A 194 -1.76 10.47 16.98
CA THR A 194 -1.89 11.47 18.05
C THR A 194 -2.08 12.87 17.46
N LEU A 195 -2.74 13.77 18.21
CA LEU A 195 -2.85 15.18 17.83
C LEU A 195 -1.46 15.83 17.66
N GLU A 196 -0.47 15.46 18.47
CA GLU A 196 0.90 15.96 18.35
C GLU A 196 1.51 15.59 17.00
N THR A 197 1.32 14.34 16.56
CA THR A 197 1.79 13.87 15.25
C THR A 197 1.08 14.61 14.12
N ASP A 198 -0.23 14.78 14.21
CA ASP A 198 -1.04 15.45 13.19
C ASP A 198 -0.60 16.92 13.03
N LEU A 199 -0.43 17.64 14.13
CA LEU A 199 0.07 19.01 14.11
C LEU A 199 1.50 19.10 13.54
N LYS A 200 2.40 18.20 13.95
CA LYS A 200 3.76 18.12 13.41
C LYS A 200 3.73 17.94 11.89
N TRP A 201 2.92 17.02 11.37
CA TRP A 201 2.81 16.78 9.94
C TRP A 201 2.21 18.00 9.20
N GLY A 202 1.24 18.68 9.82
CA GLY A 202 0.71 19.95 9.30
C GLY A 202 1.79 21.04 9.16
N GLU A 203 2.68 21.16 10.16
CA GLU A 203 3.80 22.11 10.12
C GLU A 203 4.85 21.78 9.05
N LEU A 204 5.00 20.49 8.71
CA LEU A 204 5.91 20.04 7.64
C LEU A 204 5.38 20.35 6.24
N MET A 205 4.07 20.60 6.08
CA MET A 205 3.45 20.91 4.78
C MET A 205 3.64 22.39 4.43
N ASP A 206 4.59 22.67 3.55
CA ASP A 206 4.80 24.01 3.02
C ASP A 206 3.86 24.30 1.84
N LEU A 207 2.65 24.80 2.14
CA LEU A 207 1.63 25.09 1.14
C LEU A 207 1.98 26.28 0.23
N GLU A 208 2.95 27.14 0.59
CA GLU A 208 3.42 28.23 -0.26
C GLU A 208 4.19 27.73 -1.49
N LYS A 209 4.68 26.49 -1.45
CA LYS A 209 5.32 25.82 -2.59
C LYS A 209 4.36 25.27 -3.63
N ILE A 210 3.05 25.24 -3.34
CA ILE A 210 2.02 24.87 -4.31
C ILE A 210 1.76 26.08 -5.21
N LYS A 211 2.42 26.13 -6.36
CA LYS A 211 2.18 27.14 -7.40
C LYS A 211 1.45 26.54 -8.58
#